data_70bcb6ad91ba7dec4aaa8811e1018ec4
#
_entry.id   70bcb6ad91ba7dec4aaa8811e1018ec4
#
_cell.length_a   1.000
_cell.length_b   1.000
_cell.length_c   1.000
_cell.angle_alpha   90.00
_cell.angle_beta   90.00
_cell.angle_gamma   90.00
#
_symmetry.space_group_name_H-M   'P 1'
#
loop_
_entity.id
_entity.type
_entity.pdbx_description
1 polymer ?
#
loop_
_entity_poly.entity_id
_entity_poly.type
_entity_poly.pdbx_seq_one_letter_code
_entity_poly.pdbx_strand_id
1 'polypeptide(L)'
;ELEHVVGAEVYDSVISYNSDKYTADSAPKSWTDFYDLQKFPGKRAVWQYPVTVLESALLADGVPMDKLYPLDLDRAFAKLDTIKDSIVWWTKGAQPAQMLSTGEADIALAWSGRIMNAKDEGSPLGLTYNEGMRIAAGWVVPKGAPNKENAMKFINFISSAEQQAAFSSQIPYGSTNPEAVKLLSAEQIERIGQTPEQVAHEFYIDNDYWADHLTEVVERFNAWLLKK
;
A
#
# COMPACT_ATOMS: atom_id res chain seq x y z
N GLU A 1 -4.41 21.06 -1.18
CA GLU A 1 -3.24 21.41 -0.32
C GLU A 1 -3.69 21.41 1.13
N LEU A 2 -2.99 20.66 1.97
CA LEU A 2 -3.19 20.73 3.41
C LEU A 2 -2.32 21.87 3.97
N GLU A 3 -2.85 22.66 4.90
CA GLU A 3 -2.19 23.88 5.42
C GLU A 3 -0.77 23.63 5.97
N HIS A 4 -0.50 22.41 6.47
CA HIS A 4 0.74 22.08 7.17
C HIS A 4 1.49 20.89 6.58
N VAL A 5 1.08 20.38 5.42
CA VAL A 5 1.68 19.20 4.78
C VAL A 5 1.99 19.49 3.32
N VAL A 6 3.19 19.18 2.88
CA VAL A 6 3.59 19.21 1.48
C VAL A 6 3.74 17.77 0.98
N GLY A 7 3.10 17.42 -0.13
CA GLY A 7 3.17 16.06 -0.68
C GLY A 7 4.61 15.62 -0.94
N ALA A 8 4.95 14.42 -0.50
CA ALA A 8 6.26 13.79 -0.69
C ALA A 8 6.22 12.77 -1.82
N GLU A 9 5.46 11.71 -1.62
CA GLU A 9 5.34 10.59 -2.55
C GLU A 9 3.95 9.95 -2.45
N VAL A 10 3.62 9.12 -3.44
CA VAL A 10 2.45 8.27 -3.45
C VAL A 10 2.90 6.82 -3.56
N TYR A 11 2.29 5.94 -2.79
CA TYR A 11 2.45 4.50 -2.91
C TYR A 11 1.12 3.80 -2.66
N ASP A 12 1.06 2.54 -3.05
CA ASP A 12 -0.16 1.77 -2.97
C ASP A 12 0.05 0.52 -2.14
N SER A 13 -0.90 0.19 -1.26
CA SER A 13 -1.02 -1.17 -0.73
C SER A 13 -1.75 -2.01 -1.74
N VAL A 14 -1.08 -3.05 -2.22
CA VAL A 14 -1.48 -3.86 -3.37
C VAL A 14 -1.42 -5.35 -3.05
N ILE A 15 -2.10 -6.15 -3.87
CA ILE A 15 -1.93 -7.59 -3.88
C ILE A 15 -0.65 -7.92 -4.66
N SER A 16 0.24 -8.67 -4.02
CA SER A 16 1.50 -9.13 -4.59
C SER A 16 1.63 -10.65 -4.45
N TYR A 17 2.38 -11.27 -5.33
CA TYR A 17 2.49 -12.73 -5.39
C TYR A 17 3.86 -13.19 -5.91
N ASN A 18 4.19 -14.45 -5.65
CA ASN A 18 5.36 -15.09 -6.26
C ASN A 18 5.04 -15.45 -7.71
N SER A 19 5.81 -14.89 -8.67
CA SER A 19 5.60 -15.08 -10.11
C SER A 19 6.07 -16.44 -10.65
N ASP A 20 6.85 -17.20 -9.88
CA ASP A 20 7.14 -18.61 -10.21
C ASP A 20 5.94 -19.52 -9.93
N LYS A 21 5.05 -19.10 -8.99
CA LYS A 21 3.84 -19.84 -8.65
C LYS A 21 2.62 -19.40 -9.45
N TYR A 22 2.49 -18.08 -9.69
CA TYR A 22 1.34 -17.49 -10.36
C TYR A 22 1.79 -16.66 -11.56
N THR A 23 1.25 -16.92 -12.74
CA THR A 23 1.38 -16.00 -13.88
C THR A 23 0.44 -14.80 -13.69
N ALA A 24 0.63 -13.74 -14.47
CA ALA A 24 -0.28 -12.57 -14.44
C ALA A 24 -1.75 -12.96 -14.69
N ASP A 25 -2.01 -14.01 -15.48
CA ASP A 25 -3.38 -14.47 -15.78
C ASP A 25 -3.99 -15.30 -14.66
N SER A 26 -3.17 -16.07 -13.93
CA SER A 26 -3.61 -17.00 -12.87
C SER A 26 -3.51 -16.42 -11.46
N ALA A 27 -2.85 -15.26 -11.29
CA ALA A 27 -2.68 -14.61 -10.01
C ALA A 27 -4.00 -14.04 -9.46
N PRO A 28 -4.11 -13.84 -8.13
CA PRO A 28 -5.23 -13.15 -7.53
C PRO A 28 -5.34 -11.72 -8.07
N LYS A 29 -6.56 -11.29 -8.43
CA LYS A 29 -6.82 -10.00 -9.06
C LYS A 29 -7.68 -9.06 -8.22
N SER A 30 -8.19 -9.53 -7.10
CA SER A 30 -9.05 -8.75 -6.19
C SER A 30 -8.82 -9.15 -4.74
N TRP A 31 -9.28 -8.32 -3.82
CA TRP A 31 -9.24 -8.70 -2.40
C TRP A 31 -10.13 -9.92 -2.13
N THR A 32 -11.22 -10.12 -2.88
CA THR A 32 -12.00 -11.37 -2.81
C THR A 32 -11.11 -12.58 -3.12
N ASP A 33 -10.30 -12.53 -4.16
CA ASP A 33 -9.34 -13.60 -4.49
C ASP A 33 -8.28 -13.77 -3.38
N PHE A 34 -7.80 -12.66 -2.81
CA PHE A 34 -6.81 -12.70 -1.70
C PHE A 34 -7.34 -13.48 -0.48
N TYR A 35 -8.62 -13.35 -0.17
CA TYR A 35 -9.27 -14.04 0.95
C TYR A 35 -9.80 -15.44 0.61
N ASP A 36 -9.81 -15.84 -0.66
CA ASP A 36 -10.24 -17.17 -1.09
C ASP A 36 -9.10 -18.21 -0.94
N LEU A 37 -9.07 -18.90 0.19
CA LEU A 37 -8.09 -19.95 0.47
C LEU A 37 -8.33 -21.25 -0.32
N GLN A 38 -9.51 -21.42 -0.93
CA GLN A 38 -9.81 -22.59 -1.76
C GLN A 38 -9.24 -22.41 -3.17
N LYS A 39 -9.50 -21.25 -3.77
CA LYS A 39 -8.99 -20.91 -5.11
C LYS A 39 -7.49 -20.62 -5.10
N PHE A 40 -7.02 -19.95 -4.06
CA PHE A 40 -5.61 -19.59 -3.87
C PHE A 40 -5.10 -20.14 -2.54
N PRO A 41 -4.74 -21.41 -2.47
CA PRO A 41 -4.24 -22.01 -1.24
C PRO A 41 -2.86 -21.45 -0.83
N GLY A 42 -2.58 -21.48 0.48
CA GLY A 42 -1.27 -21.09 1.04
C GLY A 42 -1.34 -19.90 1.99
N LYS A 43 -0.19 -19.38 2.37
CA LYS A 43 -0.05 -18.32 3.37
C LYS A 43 -0.19 -16.93 2.77
N ARG A 44 -0.71 -15.99 3.59
CA ARG A 44 -0.88 -14.56 3.30
C ARG A 44 0.08 -13.74 4.14
N ALA A 45 0.99 -13.01 3.51
CA ALA A 45 1.76 -11.99 4.22
C ALA A 45 0.90 -10.73 4.38
N VAL A 46 0.63 -10.35 5.64
CA VAL A 46 -0.26 -9.22 5.97
C VAL A 46 0.45 -8.29 6.94
N TRP A 47 0.23 -6.98 6.78
CA TRP A 47 0.79 -5.99 7.69
C TRP A 47 0.16 -6.10 9.07
N GLN A 48 1.00 -6.13 10.12
CA GLN A 48 0.54 -6.18 11.50
C GLN A 48 0.08 -4.79 11.99
N TYR A 49 -0.78 -4.16 11.21
CA TYR A 49 -1.32 -2.84 11.48
C TYR A 49 -2.68 -2.69 10.77
N PRO A 50 -3.67 -1.98 11.36
CA PRO A 50 -5.04 -2.00 10.83
C PRO A 50 -5.24 -1.30 9.50
N VAL A 51 -4.47 -0.22 9.21
CA VAL A 51 -4.59 0.59 7.99
C VAL A 51 -4.33 -0.28 6.77
N THR A 52 -5.18 -0.18 5.76
CA THR A 52 -5.25 -1.00 4.54
C THR A 52 -5.65 -2.47 4.75
N VAL A 53 -5.41 -3.03 5.92
CA VAL A 53 -5.80 -4.40 6.24
C VAL A 53 -7.31 -4.51 6.47
N LEU A 54 -7.91 -3.57 7.19
CA LEU A 54 -9.37 -3.55 7.42
C LEU A 54 -10.13 -3.19 6.15
N GLU A 55 -9.61 -2.27 5.35
CA GLU A 55 -10.16 -1.96 4.02
C GLU A 55 -10.13 -3.19 3.11
N SER A 56 -9.00 -3.91 3.07
CA SER A 56 -8.90 -5.14 2.26
C SER A 56 -9.92 -6.19 2.66
N ALA A 57 -10.20 -6.31 3.95
CA ALA A 57 -11.21 -7.22 4.47
C ALA A 57 -12.62 -6.83 4.04
N LEU A 58 -12.95 -5.54 4.11
CA LEU A 58 -14.28 -5.04 3.68
C LEU A 58 -14.47 -5.16 2.17
N LEU A 59 -13.46 -4.87 1.37
CA LEU A 59 -13.48 -5.10 -0.08
C LEU A 59 -13.70 -6.57 -0.40
N ALA A 60 -12.97 -7.46 0.26
CA ALA A 60 -13.14 -8.91 0.12
C ALA A 60 -14.53 -9.41 0.54
N ASP A 61 -15.21 -8.68 1.42
CA ASP A 61 -16.58 -8.97 1.86
C ASP A 61 -17.65 -8.26 1.00
N GLY A 62 -17.22 -7.64 -0.11
CA GLY A 62 -18.11 -7.05 -1.11
C GLY A 62 -18.57 -5.62 -0.82
N VAL A 63 -17.91 -4.90 0.08
CA VAL A 63 -18.15 -3.46 0.28
C VAL A 63 -17.53 -2.71 -0.89
N PRO A 64 -18.28 -1.88 -1.65
CA PRO A 64 -17.72 -1.08 -2.73
C PRO A 64 -16.66 -0.07 -2.22
N MET A 65 -15.65 0.22 -3.04
CA MET A 65 -14.57 1.17 -2.70
C MET A 65 -15.09 2.55 -2.25
N ASP A 66 -16.15 3.04 -2.88
CA ASP A 66 -16.79 4.34 -2.58
C ASP A 66 -17.67 4.33 -1.32
N LYS A 67 -17.81 3.18 -0.64
CA LYS A 67 -18.66 2.98 0.55
C LYS A 67 -17.91 2.36 1.72
N LEU A 68 -16.58 2.36 1.69
CA LEU A 68 -15.76 1.77 2.74
C LEU A 68 -15.86 2.54 4.06
N TYR A 69 -15.92 3.87 4.00
CA TYR A 69 -15.88 4.70 5.19
C TYR A 69 -17.27 5.26 5.58
N PRO A 70 -17.56 5.32 6.89
CA PRO A 70 -16.75 4.84 8.00
C PRO A 70 -16.62 3.32 7.98
N LEU A 71 -15.44 2.78 8.39
CA LEU A 71 -15.20 1.34 8.36
C LEU A 71 -16.13 0.58 9.31
N ASP A 72 -16.82 -0.45 8.81
CA ASP A 72 -17.51 -1.42 9.64
C ASP A 72 -16.49 -2.40 10.25
N LEU A 73 -16.00 -2.05 11.43
CA LEU A 73 -14.94 -2.80 12.11
C LEU A 73 -15.35 -4.23 12.47
N ASP A 74 -16.61 -4.46 12.88
CA ASP A 74 -17.09 -5.80 13.22
C ASP A 74 -17.06 -6.71 12.01
N ARG A 75 -17.54 -6.22 10.88
CA ARG A 75 -17.55 -6.90 9.59
C ARG A 75 -16.13 -7.16 9.09
N ALA A 76 -15.23 -6.17 9.18
CA ALA A 76 -13.84 -6.31 8.78
C ALA A 76 -13.11 -7.39 9.58
N PHE A 77 -13.26 -7.42 10.92
CA PHE A 77 -12.66 -8.45 11.76
C PHE A 77 -13.25 -9.83 11.51
N ALA A 78 -14.57 -9.95 11.32
CA ALA A 78 -15.20 -11.22 10.96
C ALA A 78 -14.65 -11.78 9.63
N LYS A 79 -14.37 -10.91 8.66
CA LYS A 79 -13.74 -11.31 7.40
C LYS A 79 -12.28 -11.71 7.59
N LEU A 80 -11.51 -10.97 8.38
CA LEU A 80 -10.12 -11.33 8.74
C LEU A 80 -10.03 -12.69 9.45
N ASP A 81 -10.99 -13.03 10.30
CA ASP A 81 -11.04 -14.31 10.99
C ASP A 81 -11.08 -15.48 10.00
N THR A 82 -11.64 -15.32 8.79
CA THR A 82 -11.71 -16.39 7.78
C THR A 82 -10.36 -16.83 7.25
N ILE A 83 -9.33 -15.99 7.36
CA ILE A 83 -7.97 -16.31 6.89
C ILE A 83 -6.92 -16.27 7.99
N LYS A 84 -7.29 -16.01 9.25
CA LYS A 84 -6.38 -15.71 10.37
C LYS A 84 -5.27 -16.75 10.54
N ASP A 85 -5.60 -18.04 10.46
CA ASP A 85 -4.65 -19.15 10.59
C ASP A 85 -3.67 -19.27 9.40
N SER A 86 -3.98 -18.60 8.30
CA SER A 86 -3.15 -18.55 7.10
C SER A 86 -2.31 -17.29 6.99
N ILE A 87 -2.39 -16.37 7.97
CA ILE A 87 -1.62 -15.13 7.95
C ILE A 87 -0.21 -15.34 8.50
N VAL A 88 0.76 -14.76 7.81
CA VAL A 88 2.11 -14.48 8.30
C VAL A 88 2.24 -12.97 8.42
N TRP A 89 2.47 -12.50 9.63
CA TRP A 89 2.50 -11.08 9.92
C TRP A 89 3.84 -10.45 9.59
N TRP A 90 3.83 -9.29 8.98
CA TRP A 90 5.02 -8.49 8.77
C TRP A 90 4.88 -7.11 9.44
N THR A 91 6.03 -6.53 9.81
CA THR A 91 6.12 -5.23 10.52
C THR A 91 7.06 -4.25 9.82
N LYS A 92 7.86 -4.74 8.86
CA LYS A 92 8.82 -3.91 8.09
C LYS A 92 8.57 -4.10 6.61
N GLY A 93 8.54 -2.99 5.85
CA GLY A 93 8.14 -2.98 4.44
C GLY A 93 8.96 -3.85 3.48
N ALA A 94 10.16 -4.29 3.85
CA ALA A 94 10.95 -5.22 3.04
C ALA A 94 10.56 -6.70 3.24
N GLN A 95 9.86 -7.04 4.33
CA GLN A 95 9.55 -8.44 4.66
C GLN A 95 8.63 -9.12 3.65
N PRO A 96 7.55 -8.48 3.12
CA PRO A 96 6.66 -9.15 2.16
C PRO A 96 7.40 -9.67 0.91
N ALA A 97 8.30 -8.87 0.35
CA ALA A 97 9.10 -9.28 -0.81
C ALA A 97 9.95 -10.51 -0.49
N GLN A 98 10.59 -10.55 0.69
CA GLN A 98 11.37 -11.69 1.15
C GLN A 98 10.48 -12.93 1.36
N MET A 99 9.34 -12.78 2.07
CA MET A 99 8.41 -13.89 2.35
C MET A 99 7.88 -14.53 1.06
N LEU A 100 7.56 -13.71 0.05
CA LEU A 100 7.15 -14.20 -1.26
C LEU A 100 8.28 -14.92 -1.99
N SER A 101 9.49 -14.35 -2.01
CA SER A 101 10.65 -14.93 -2.71
C SER A 101 11.12 -16.24 -2.08
N THR A 102 11.00 -16.40 -0.77
CA THR A 102 11.38 -17.63 -0.05
C THR A 102 10.27 -18.67 0.02
N GLY A 103 9.04 -18.34 -0.39
CA GLY A 103 7.88 -19.22 -0.28
C GLY A 103 7.31 -19.33 1.15
N GLU A 104 7.69 -18.44 2.07
CA GLU A 104 7.08 -18.34 3.40
C GLU A 104 5.61 -17.86 3.29
N ALA A 105 5.33 -17.01 2.30
CA ALA A 105 3.98 -16.64 1.89
C ALA A 105 3.83 -16.78 0.36
N ASP A 106 2.61 -17.03 -0.08
CA ASP A 106 2.29 -17.17 -1.50
C ASP A 106 1.77 -15.87 -2.12
N ILE A 107 1.04 -15.12 -1.30
CA ILE A 107 0.38 -13.85 -1.67
C ILE A 107 0.59 -12.88 -0.51
N ALA A 108 0.74 -11.60 -0.84
CA ALA A 108 0.98 -10.56 0.16
C ALA A 108 0.09 -9.33 -0.08
N LEU A 109 -0.40 -8.74 1.00
CA LEU A 109 -0.72 -7.32 1.05
C LEU A 109 0.60 -6.60 1.31
N ALA A 110 1.07 -5.79 0.37
CA ALA A 110 2.39 -5.17 0.43
C ALA A 110 2.41 -3.78 -0.21
N TRP A 111 3.41 -3.00 0.11
CA TRP A 111 3.61 -1.69 -0.51
C TRP A 111 4.24 -1.84 -1.90
N SER A 112 3.58 -1.26 -2.90
CA SER A 112 3.92 -1.38 -4.33
C SER A 112 5.40 -1.12 -4.61
N GLY A 113 5.95 -0.02 -4.10
CA GLY A 113 7.33 0.34 -4.34
C GLY A 113 8.35 -0.66 -3.77
N ARG A 114 8.02 -1.36 -2.67
CA ARG A 114 8.90 -2.40 -2.11
C ARG A 114 8.93 -3.64 -2.98
N ILE A 115 7.79 -4.02 -3.53
CA ILE A 115 7.68 -5.17 -4.44
C ILE A 115 8.37 -4.85 -5.78
N MET A 116 8.13 -3.66 -6.33
CA MET A 116 8.76 -3.24 -7.59
C MET A 116 10.27 -3.17 -7.47
N ASN A 117 10.80 -2.64 -6.36
CA ASN A 117 12.24 -2.60 -6.12
C ASN A 117 12.86 -4.01 -6.08
N ALA A 118 12.25 -4.91 -5.33
CA ALA A 118 12.73 -6.30 -5.28
C ALA A 118 12.61 -7.02 -6.63
N LYS A 119 11.58 -6.72 -7.43
CA LYS A 119 11.42 -7.22 -8.80
C LYS A 119 12.53 -6.70 -9.71
N ASP A 120 12.89 -5.42 -9.64
CA ASP A 120 13.98 -4.81 -10.39
C ASP A 120 15.33 -5.43 -10.03
N GLU A 121 15.50 -5.90 -8.78
CA GLU A 121 16.65 -6.65 -8.28
C GLU A 121 16.64 -8.14 -8.68
N GLY A 122 15.62 -8.58 -9.45
CA GLY A 122 15.53 -9.94 -10.00
C GLY A 122 14.71 -10.92 -9.16
N SER A 123 14.00 -10.47 -8.14
CA SER A 123 13.10 -11.34 -7.38
C SER A 123 11.88 -11.75 -8.23
N PRO A 124 11.42 -13.02 -8.17
CA PRO A 124 10.28 -13.52 -8.96
C PRO A 124 8.95 -13.03 -8.33
N LEU A 125 8.64 -11.76 -8.50
CA LEU A 125 7.48 -11.11 -7.91
C LEU A 125 6.57 -10.50 -8.97
N GLY A 126 5.26 -10.58 -8.71
CA GLY A 126 4.22 -9.87 -9.44
C GLY A 126 3.33 -9.07 -8.48
N LEU A 127 2.60 -8.12 -9.01
CA LEU A 127 1.60 -7.36 -8.29
C LEU A 127 0.44 -6.95 -9.21
N THR A 128 -0.69 -6.55 -8.62
CA THR A 128 -1.80 -5.90 -9.32
C THR A 128 -2.21 -4.64 -8.59
N TYR A 129 -2.50 -3.60 -9.36
CA TYR A 129 -3.05 -2.32 -8.84
C TYR A 129 -4.58 -2.34 -8.77
N ASN A 130 -5.24 -3.42 -9.20
CA ASN A 130 -6.69 -3.51 -9.09
C ASN A 130 -7.14 -3.49 -7.62
N GLU A 131 -8.06 -2.62 -7.28
CA GLU A 131 -8.50 -2.32 -5.91
C GLU A 131 -7.34 -1.87 -4.99
N GLY A 132 -6.30 -1.26 -5.58
CA GLY A 132 -5.15 -0.72 -4.87
C GLY A 132 -5.55 0.40 -3.91
N MET A 133 -4.96 0.40 -2.73
CA MET A 133 -5.21 1.39 -1.69
C MET A 133 -4.10 2.42 -1.70
N ARG A 134 -4.41 3.59 -2.24
CA ARG A 134 -3.46 4.67 -2.49
C ARG A 134 -3.22 5.51 -1.24
N ILE A 135 -1.96 5.74 -0.94
CA ILE A 135 -1.51 6.49 0.23
C ILE A 135 -0.58 7.60 -0.23
N ALA A 136 -0.89 8.84 0.13
CA ALA A 136 -0.01 9.97 -0.08
C ALA A 136 0.77 10.26 1.20
N ALA A 137 2.09 10.21 1.15
CA ALA A 137 2.96 10.66 2.21
C ALA A 137 3.27 12.16 2.07
N GLY A 138 3.61 12.80 3.17
CA GLY A 138 3.85 14.23 3.19
C GLY A 138 5.00 14.66 4.10
N TRP A 139 5.66 15.72 3.69
CA TRP A 139 6.65 16.43 4.49
C TRP A 139 5.98 17.32 5.51
N VAL A 140 6.39 17.22 6.75
CA VAL A 140 5.96 18.10 7.85
C VAL A 140 7.18 18.60 8.63
N VAL A 141 7.09 19.82 9.16
CA VAL A 141 8.09 20.36 10.08
C VAL A 141 7.43 20.55 11.44
N PRO A 142 7.79 19.73 12.46
CA PRO A 142 7.22 19.83 13.79
C PRO A 142 7.43 21.23 14.43
N LYS A 143 6.47 21.64 15.25
CA LYS A 143 6.60 22.88 16.03
C LYS A 143 7.83 22.79 16.95
N GLY A 144 8.68 23.83 16.91
CA GLY A 144 9.91 23.88 17.70
C GLY A 144 11.11 23.16 17.07
N ALA A 145 11.00 22.67 15.82
CA ALA A 145 12.14 22.10 15.11
C ALA A 145 13.32 23.09 15.05
N PRO A 146 14.53 22.72 15.47
CA PRO A 146 15.66 23.65 15.60
C PRO A 146 16.18 24.17 14.24
N ASN A 147 15.98 23.41 13.16
CA ASN A 147 16.46 23.73 11.83
C ASN A 147 15.30 24.00 10.84
N LYS A 148 14.21 24.62 11.31
CA LYS A 148 13.00 24.86 10.50
C LYS A 148 13.31 25.53 9.15
N GLU A 149 14.16 26.55 9.13
CA GLU A 149 14.49 27.27 7.88
C GLU A 149 15.14 26.36 6.84
N ASN A 150 16.11 25.53 7.25
CA ASN A 150 16.75 24.58 6.34
C ASN A 150 15.80 23.46 5.91
N ALA A 151 14.93 22.99 6.81
CA ALA A 151 13.88 22.01 6.48
C ALA A 151 12.93 22.57 5.43
N MET A 152 12.49 23.80 5.55
CA MET A 152 11.63 24.46 4.54
C MET A 152 12.33 24.64 3.19
N LYS A 153 13.62 25.00 3.17
CA LYS A 153 14.43 25.06 1.95
C LYS A 153 14.54 23.68 1.28
N PHE A 154 14.77 22.64 2.07
CA PHE A 154 14.81 21.24 1.57
C PHE A 154 13.46 20.82 0.99
N ILE A 155 12.36 21.04 1.71
CA ILE A 155 11.02 20.71 1.23
C ILE A 155 10.72 21.43 -0.09
N ASN A 156 11.00 22.72 -0.17
CA ASN A 156 10.81 23.48 -1.41
C ASN A 156 11.64 22.92 -2.57
N PHE A 157 12.88 22.52 -2.33
CA PHE A 157 13.75 21.91 -3.34
C PHE A 157 13.21 20.55 -3.80
N ILE A 158 12.95 19.63 -2.86
CA ILE A 158 12.57 18.25 -3.19
C ILE A 158 11.15 18.16 -3.78
N SER A 159 10.30 19.17 -3.58
CA SER A 159 8.93 19.20 -4.13
C SER A 159 8.84 19.76 -5.54
N SER A 160 9.97 20.20 -6.14
CA SER A 160 9.96 20.63 -7.55
C SER A 160 9.69 19.44 -8.48
N ALA A 161 9.19 19.73 -9.68
CA ALA A 161 8.87 18.70 -10.66
C ALA A 161 10.11 17.86 -11.03
N GLU A 162 11.25 18.53 -11.22
CA GLU A 162 12.52 17.87 -11.59
C GLU A 162 13.02 16.94 -10.50
N GLN A 163 12.93 17.36 -9.22
CA GLN A 163 13.42 16.55 -8.11
C GLN A 163 12.49 15.36 -7.83
N GLN A 164 11.18 15.55 -7.87
CA GLN A 164 10.24 14.45 -7.72
C GLN A 164 10.34 13.45 -8.89
N ALA A 165 10.50 13.91 -10.12
CA ALA A 165 10.75 13.03 -11.27
C ALA A 165 12.06 12.25 -11.12
N ALA A 166 13.15 12.91 -10.70
CA ALA A 166 14.42 12.25 -10.43
C ALA A 166 14.31 11.19 -9.31
N PHE A 167 13.57 11.48 -8.25
CA PHE A 167 13.28 10.53 -7.17
C PHE A 167 12.49 9.32 -7.69
N SER A 168 11.37 9.54 -8.38
CA SER A 168 10.50 8.48 -8.90
C SER A 168 11.18 7.62 -9.97
N SER A 169 12.16 8.17 -10.71
CA SER A 169 12.96 7.41 -11.66
C SER A 169 13.90 6.40 -11.00
N GLN A 170 14.33 6.67 -9.77
CA GLN A 170 15.25 5.83 -9.00
C GLN A 170 14.49 4.86 -8.07
N ILE A 171 13.49 5.38 -7.39
CA ILE A 171 12.71 4.67 -6.36
C ILE A 171 11.28 4.54 -6.87
N PRO A 172 10.69 3.33 -6.88
CA PRO A 172 9.36 3.09 -7.48
C PRO A 172 8.22 3.58 -6.57
N TYR A 173 8.24 4.86 -6.26
CA TYR A 173 7.15 5.61 -5.63
C TYR A 173 6.65 6.69 -6.56
N GLY A 174 5.34 6.90 -6.57
CA GLY A 174 4.69 7.90 -7.39
C GLY A 174 4.95 9.31 -6.90
N SER A 175 4.85 10.27 -7.82
CA SER A 175 4.99 11.68 -7.52
C SER A 175 3.68 12.30 -7.05
N THR A 176 3.75 13.20 -6.08
CA THR A 176 2.62 14.06 -5.66
C THR A 176 2.53 15.33 -6.50
N ASN A 177 3.56 15.64 -7.31
CA ASN A 177 3.57 16.77 -8.23
C ASN A 177 3.19 16.30 -9.64
N PRO A 178 2.04 16.70 -10.20
CA PRO A 178 1.60 16.23 -11.52
C PRO A 178 2.55 16.68 -12.66
N GLU A 179 3.30 17.78 -12.49
CA GLU A 179 4.28 18.20 -13.49
C GLU A 179 5.50 17.26 -13.51
N ALA A 180 5.83 16.61 -12.39
CA ALA A 180 6.91 15.63 -12.36
C ALA A 180 6.58 14.39 -13.20
N VAL A 181 5.33 13.93 -13.18
CA VAL A 181 4.88 12.77 -13.97
C VAL A 181 5.09 13.01 -15.48
N LYS A 182 4.95 14.25 -15.94
CA LYS A 182 5.17 14.61 -17.36
C LYS A 182 6.64 14.52 -17.80
N LEU A 183 7.57 14.46 -16.84
CA LEU A 183 9.01 14.33 -17.08
C LEU A 183 9.49 12.87 -17.11
N LEU A 184 8.60 11.93 -16.77
CA LEU A 184 8.91 10.48 -16.74
C LEU A 184 8.58 9.81 -18.06
N SER A 185 9.29 8.74 -18.40
CA SER A 185 8.94 7.87 -19.52
C SER A 185 7.68 7.05 -19.21
N ALA A 186 7.02 6.53 -20.25
CA ALA A 186 5.85 5.67 -20.08
C ALA A 186 6.15 4.44 -19.19
N GLU A 187 7.33 3.82 -19.35
CA GLU A 187 7.79 2.71 -18.55
C GLU A 187 7.96 3.09 -17.07
N GLN A 188 8.53 4.28 -16.81
CA GLN A 188 8.68 4.80 -15.44
C GLN A 188 7.31 5.08 -14.80
N ILE A 189 6.36 5.64 -15.55
CA ILE A 189 5.00 5.92 -15.08
C ILE A 189 4.28 4.60 -14.72
N GLU A 190 4.40 3.58 -15.56
CA GLU A 190 3.85 2.24 -15.31
C GLU A 190 4.48 1.60 -14.06
N ARG A 191 5.80 1.69 -13.92
CA ARG A 191 6.57 1.14 -12.80
C ARG A 191 6.14 1.72 -11.44
N ILE A 192 5.76 2.99 -11.38
CA ILE A 192 5.36 3.68 -10.16
C ILE A 192 3.84 3.67 -9.90
N GLY A 193 3.05 2.93 -10.70
CA GLY A 193 1.61 2.82 -10.51
C GLY A 193 0.82 4.10 -10.85
N GLN A 194 1.30 4.92 -11.79
CA GLN A 194 0.66 6.20 -12.12
C GLN A 194 0.12 6.30 -13.56
N THR A 195 -0.05 5.18 -14.26
CA THR A 195 -0.79 5.23 -15.53
C THR A 195 -2.27 5.54 -15.26
N PRO A 196 -2.97 6.20 -16.21
CA PRO A 196 -4.40 6.46 -16.05
C PRO A 196 -5.22 5.18 -15.79
N GLU A 197 -4.84 4.05 -16.38
CA GLU A 197 -5.50 2.76 -16.18
C GLU A 197 -5.29 2.26 -14.74
N GLN A 198 -4.06 2.26 -14.22
CA GLN A 198 -3.78 1.85 -12.84
C GLN A 198 -4.56 2.71 -11.85
N VAL A 199 -4.44 4.04 -11.97
CA VAL A 199 -5.12 5.01 -11.08
C VAL A 199 -6.65 4.85 -11.10
N ALA A 200 -7.25 4.47 -12.23
CA ALA A 200 -8.70 4.27 -12.35
C ALA A 200 -9.23 3.07 -11.55
N HIS A 201 -8.36 2.14 -11.18
CA HIS A 201 -8.69 0.93 -10.41
C HIS A 201 -8.32 1.02 -8.92
N GLU A 202 -7.89 2.17 -8.46
CA GLU A 202 -7.43 2.44 -7.11
C GLU A 202 -8.31 3.47 -6.41
N PHE A 203 -8.17 3.57 -5.10
CA PHE A 203 -8.79 4.63 -4.31
C PHE A 203 -7.82 5.13 -3.23
N TYR A 204 -7.99 6.38 -2.82
CA TYR A 204 -7.27 6.92 -1.67
C TYR A 204 -7.91 6.45 -0.38
N ILE A 205 -7.07 6.01 0.58
CA ILE A 205 -7.57 5.82 1.95
C ILE A 205 -8.05 7.14 2.53
N ASP A 206 -9.08 7.08 3.37
CA ASP A 206 -9.62 8.27 4.03
C ASP A 206 -8.72 8.68 5.21
N ASN A 207 -7.85 9.67 4.96
CA ASN A 207 -6.92 10.17 5.98
C ASN A 207 -7.63 10.89 7.12
N ASP A 208 -8.79 11.51 6.88
CA ASP A 208 -9.56 12.20 7.93
C ASP A 208 -10.17 11.16 8.88
N TYR A 209 -10.75 10.09 8.33
CA TYR A 209 -11.20 8.96 9.13
C TYR A 209 -10.07 8.39 10.00
N TRP A 210 -8.92 8.10 9.40
CA TRP A 210 -7.79 7.55 10.15
C TRP A 210 -7.20 8.53 11.17
N ALA A 211 -7.20 9.84 10.90
CA ALA A 211 -6.76 10.84 11.86
C ALA A 211 -7.64 10.83 13.13
N ASP A 212 -8.94 10.66 12.96
CA ASP A 212 -9.91 10.68 14.08
C ASP A 212 -9.99 9.34 14.83
N HIS A 213 -9.84 8.21 14.13
CA HIS A 213 -10.12 6.87 14.67
C HIS A 213 -8.91 5.99 14.91
N LEU A 214 -7.70 6.38 14.48
CA LEU A 214 -6.51 5.53 14.50
C LEU A 214 -6.24 4.89 15.85
N THR A 215 -6.29 5.65 16.93
CA THR A 215 -5.97 5.16 18.28
C THR A 215 -6.91 4.03 18.69
N GLU A 216 -8.21 4.27 18.58
CA GLU A 216 -9.25 3.28 18.93
C GLU A 216 -9.14 2.02 18.07
N VAL A 217 -8.96 2.19 16.77
CA VAL A 217 -8.89 1.06 15.83
C VAL A 217 -7.63 0.23 16.06
N VAL A 218 -6.48 0.86 16.36
CA VAL A 218 -5.23 0.15 16.72
C VAL A 218 -5.39 -0.64 18.01
N GLU A 219 -6.01 -0.07 19.04
CA GLU A 219 -6.29 -0.80 20.29
C GLU A 219 -7.16 -2.03 20.03
N ARG A 220 -8.22 -1.87 19.25
CA ARG A 220 -9.14 -2.94 18.89
C ARG A 220 -8.45 -4.02 18.03
N PHE A 221 -7.63 -3.62 17.07
CA PHE A 221 -6.85 -4.52 16.24
C PHE A 221 -5.86 -5.35 17.07
N ASN A 222 -5.14 -4.70 17.98
CA ASN A 222 -4.23 -5.38 18.89
C ASN A 222 -4.95 -6.38 19.81
N ALA A 223 -6.13 -6.01 20.33
CA ALA A 223 -6.96 -6.93 21.12
C ALA A 223 -7.44 -8.13 20.27
N TRP A 224 -7.79 -7.91 19.00
CA TRP A 224 -8.18 -8.95 18.06
C TRP A 224 -7.01 -9.90 17.74
N LEU A 225 -5.78 -9.39 17.55
CA LEU A 225 -4.59 -10.21 17.33
C LEU A 225 -4.34 -11.23 18.45
N LEU A 226 -4.67 -10.87 19.70
CA LEU A 226 -4.49 -11.72 20.88
C LEU A 226 -5.57 -12.81 21.04
N LYS A 227 -6.70 -12.68 20.35
CA LYS A 227 -7.75 -13.72 20.36
C LYS A 227 -7.24 -14.95 19.61
N LYS A 228 -7.37 -16.11 20.25
CA LYS A 228 -7.09 -17.42 19.62
C LYS A 228 -8.26 -17.84 18.74
#